data_acbe5eca06b1a8356b3c178211f20720
#
_entry.id   acbe5eca06b1a8356b3c178211f20720
#
_cell.length_a   1.000
_cell.length_b   1.000
_cell.length_c   1.000
_cell.angle_alpha   90.00
_cell.angle_beta   90.00
_cell.angle_gamma   90.00
#
_symmetry.space_group_name_H-M   'P 1'
#
loop_
_entity.id
_entity.type
_entity.pdbx_description
1 polymer ?
#
loop_
_entity_poly.entity_id
_entity_poly.type
_entity_poly.pdbx_seq_one_letter_code
_entity_poly.pdbx_strand_id
1 'polypeptide(L)'
;MKKQLFTASLFLCSSFFAMPVAAEPLCSDISLVAVYEPEKPEIQKEAGYAVVNLNIRKEPDKNSEVIGKYQKGEKVSIISDDGTWAKTDKGYVWGGYLSKEYKYNLPVRSDSENASRYVGFVYDKFNELDEKYINILQKYDICVTDSPQMSYEGDVKSDSGRLIDGLTCVGSNIHEMYLRAEQDALGTSVVHELGHAVDFETYGQGKFYSDDQVVTDSRNTELPALKEKYDLQDVNTDDNMEYFAEVFRLSLEDPEGLAETAPKIATYMEQVKNSI
;
A
#
# COMPACT_ATOMS: atom_id res chain seq x y z
N MET A 1 -31.45 13.64 7.15
CA MET A 1 -32.74 13.76 6.41
C MET A 1 -32.46 13.97 4.92
N LYS A 2 -33.19 13.19 4.11
CA LYS A 2 -33.32 13.20 2.63
C LYS A 2 -32.22 12.48 1.84
N LYS A 3 -32.47 11.18 1.65
CA LYS A 3 -31.99 10.36 0.53
C LYS A 3 -32.69 10.83 -0.74
N GLN A 4 -31.97 11.07 -1.83
CA GLN A 4 -32.55 11.17 -3.16
C GLN A 4 -32.29 9.87 -3.94
N LEU A 5 -33.35 9.13 -4.18
CA LEU A 5 -33.39 8.03 -5.15
C LEU A 5 -33.45 8.63 -6.56
N PHE A 6 -32.60 8.15 -7.44
CA PHE A 6 -32.79 8.32 -8.89
C PHE A 6 -33.42 7.06 -9.46
N THR A 7 -34.66 7.17 -9.89
CA THR A 7 -35.40 6.17 -10.67
C THR A 7 -35.13 6.40 -12.16
N ALA A 8 -34.63 5.38 -12.84
CA ALA A 8 -34.54 5.36 -14.30
C ALA A 8 -35.85 4.83 -14.85
N SER A 9 -36.52 5.64 -15.68
CA SER A 9 -37.74 5.26 -16.40
C SER A 9 -37.37 4.59 -17.71
N LEU A 10 -37.90 3.38 -17.88
CA LEU A 10 -37.93 2.65 -19.16
C LEU A 10 -39.09 3.18 -20.01
N PHE A 11 -38.81 3.65 -21.22
CA PHE A 11 -39.81 3.90 -22.21
C PHE A 11 -39.86 2.72 -23.21
N LEU A 12 -40.96 1.97 -23.17
CA LEU A 12 -41.35 1.06 -24.23
C LEU A 12 -42.13 1.88 -25.27
N CYS A 13 -41.72 1.80 -26.53
CA CYS A 13 -42.55 2.22 -27.64
C CYS A 13 -42.69 1.06 -28.61
N SER A 14 -43.87 0.44 -28.59
CA SER A 14 -44.30 -0.57 -29.55
C SER A 14 -44.95 0.14 -30.75
N SER A 15 -44.49 -0.21 -31.96
CA SER A 15 -45.29 0.03 -33.17
C SER A 15 -45.11 -1.13 -34.15
N PHE A 16 -46.16 -1.89 -34.27
CA PHE A 16 -46.36 -2.91 -35.31
C PHE A 16 -46.55 -2.25 -36.68
N PHE A 17 -45.79 -2.71 -37.70
CA PHE A 17 -46.24 -2.69 -39.09
C PHE A 17 -45.79 -3.97 -39.80
N ALA A 18 -46.74 -4.73 -40.31
CA ALA A 18 -46.53 -5.92 -41.11
C ALA A 18 -46.59 -5.58 -42.59
N MET A 19 -45.82 -6.36 -43.40
CA MET A 19 -46.04 -6.81 -44.78
C MET A 19 -44.86 -6.56 -45.72
N PRO A 20 -44.64 -7.34 -46.79
CA PRO A 20 -44.70 -8.79 -46.94
C PRO A 20 -43.37 -9.42 -47.47
N VAL A 21 -43.40 -10.75 -47.52
CA VAL A 21 -42.35 -11.68 -47.98
C VAL A 21 -41.98 -11.47 -49.45
N ALA A 22 -40.68 -11.40 -49.74
CA ALA A 22 -40.11 -11.82 -51.00
C ALA A 22 -38.81 -12.63 -50.66
N ALA A 23 -38.80 -13.89 -51.07
CA ALA A 23 -37.65 -14.77 -50.94
C ALA A 23 -36.74 -14.54 -52.14
N GLU A 24 -35.42 -14.39 -51.86
CA GLU A 24 -34.34 -14.64 -52.81
C GLU A 24 -32.99 -14.83 -52.04
N PRO A 25 -31.89 -15.32 -52.62
CA PRO A 25 -31.34 -16.61 -52.20
C PRO A 25 -30.11 -16.50 -51.29
N LEU A 26 -29.79 -17.62 -50.67
CA LEU A 26 -28.59 -17.91 -49.93
C LEU A 26 -27.32 -17.52 -50.73
N CYS A 27 -26.62 -16.51 -50.25
CA CYS A 27 -25.20 -16.35 -50.53
C CYS A 27 -24.44 -16.53 -49.23
N SER A 28 -23.68 -17.64 -49.16
CA SER A 28 -22.79 -18.01 -48.08
C SER A 28 -21.51 -17.18 -48.18
N ASP A 29 -21.47 -16.05 -47.53
CA ASP A 29 -20.23 -15.39 -47.18
C ASP A 29 -20.17 -15.23 -45.66
N ILE A 30 -19.61 -16.24 -45.01
CA ILE A 30 -19.15 -16.11 -43.63
C ILE A 30 -17.91 -15.22 -43.68
N SER A 31 -18.08 -13.93 -43.68
CA SER A 31 -17.02 -13.01 -43.32
C SER A 31 -16.76 -13.23 -41.83
N LEU A 32 -15.61 -13.82 -41.52
CA LEU A 32 -15.04 -13.81 -40.18
C LEU A 32 -14.96 -12.35 -39.73
N VAL A 33 -15.94 -11.90 -38.96
CA VAL A 33 -15.81 -10.68 -38.18
C VAL A 33 -14.75 -10.98 -37.15
N ALA A 34 -13.54 -10.51 -37.41
CA ALA A 34 -12.51 -10.48 -36.38
C ALA A 34 -13.11 -9.72 -35.20
N VAL A 35 -13.34 -10.42 -34.11
CA VAL A 35 -13.72 -9.80 -32.83
C VAL A 35 -12.53 -8.94 -32.45
N TYR A 36 -12.64 -7.64 -32.68
CA TYR A 36 -11.69 -6.67 -32.18
C TYR A 36 -11.89 -6.63 -30.67
N GLU A 37 -11.05 -7.38 -29.94
CA GLU A 37 -10.86 -7.14 -28.51
C GLU A 37 -10.19 -5.77 -28.40
N PRO A 38 -10.82 -4.79 -27.75
CA PRO A 38 -10.17 -3.51 -27.53
C PRO A 38 -8.90 -3.77 -26.71
N GLU A 39 -7.75 -3.44 -27.29
CA GLU A 39 -6.48 -3.47 -26.56
C GLU A 39 -6.68 -2.70 -25.25
N LYS A 40 -6.40 -3.36 -24.13
CA LYS A 40 -6.40 -2.73 -22.81
C LYS A 40 -5.47 -1.53 -22.90
N PRO A 41 -5.89 -0.30 -22.53
CA PRO A 41 -5.04 0.87 -22.66
C PRO A 41 -3.75 0.59 -21.88
N GLU A 42 -2.62 0.55 -22.58
CA GLU A 42 -1.29 0.48 -21.97
C GLU A 42 -1.12 1.72 -21.11
N ILE A 43 -1.01 1.52 -19.80
CA ILE A 43 -0.73 2.62 -18.86
C ILE A 43 0.75 2.99 -19.08
N GLN A 44 0.98 4.07 -19.83
CA GLN A 44 2.33 4.62 -19.97
C GLN A 44 2.73 5.20 -18.60
N LYS A 45 3.72 4.58 -17.97
CA LYS A 45 4.39 5.16 -16.79
C LYS A 45 5.57 5.99 -17.26
N GLU A 46 5.77 7.13 -16.62
CA GLU A 46 7.01 7.87 -16.69
C GLU A 46 8.17 7.04 -16.11
N ALA A 47 9.42 7.52 -16.21
CA ALA A 47 10.57 6.81 -15.70
C ALA A 47 10.42 6.39 -14.23
N GLY A 48 10.85 5.17 -13.90
CA GLY A 48 10.92 4.65 -12.53
C GLY A 48 12.36 4.35 -12.11
N TYR A 49 12.52 3.82 -10.92
CA TYR A 49 13.81 3.42 -10.36
C TYR A 49 13.73 1.97 -9.87
N ALA A 50 14.77 1.18 -10.16
CA ALA A 50 14.90 -0.17 -9.63
C ALA A 50 15.22 -0.12 -8.13
N VAL A 51 14.36 -0.67 -7.28
CA VAL A 51 14.59 -0.69 -5.82
C VAL A 51 15.38 -1.90 -5.35
N VAL A 52 15.68 -2.82 -6.25
CA VAL A 52 16.57 -3.97 -6.07
C VAL A 52 17.48 -4.13 -7.29
N ASN A 53 18.45 -5.06 -7.23
CA ASN A 53 19.15 -5.50 -8.44
C ASN A 53 18.15 -6.29 -9.31
N LEU A 54 17.69 -5.70 -10.42
CA LEU A 54 16.53 -6.14 -11.17
C LEU A 54 16.92 -6.77 -12.50
N ASN A 55 16.61 -8.05 -12.69
CA ASN A 55 16.92 -8.75 -13.94
C ASN A 55 16.08 -8.20 -15.11
N ILE A 56 16.72 -7.99 -16.24
CA ILE A 56 16.08 -7.67 -17.53
C ILE A 56 15.88 -8.98 -18.28
N ARG A 57 14.66 -9.24 -18.71
CA ARG A 57 14.28 -10.46 -19.41
C ARG A 57 13.85 -10.16 -20.83
N LYS A 58 14.02 -11.17 -21.69
CA LYS A 58 13.65 -11.08 -23.10
C LYS A 58 12.13 -11.01 -23.30
N GLU A 59 11.39 -11.74 -22.48
CA GLU A 59 9.92 -11.83 -22.51
C GLU A 59 9.36 -11.58 -21.11
N PRO A 60 8.07 -11.20 -20.96
CA PRO A 60 7.43 -10.97 -19.66
C PRO A 60 7.09 -12.31 -18.97
N ASP A 61 8.10 -13.10 -18.70
CA ASP A 61 8.01 -14.41 -18.04
C ASP A 61 9.23 -14.61 -17.14
N LYS A 62 8.98 -15.09 -15.90
CA LYS A 62 10.03 -15.37 -14.92
C LYS A 62 11.03 -16.46 -15.36
N ASN A 63 10.63 -17.31 -16.29
CA ASN A 63 11.49 -18.35 -16.87
C ASN A 63 12.20 -17.89 -18.17
N SER A 64 11.87 -16.70 -18.67
CA SER A 64 12.51 -16.14 -19.86
C SER A 64 14.00 -15.87 -19.62
N GLU A 65 14.77 -15.86 -20.71
CA GLU A 65 16.19 -15.56 -20.70
C GLU A 65 16.48 -14.21 -20.05
N VAL A 66 17.44 -14.17 -19.10
CA VAL A 66 17.96 -12.94 -18.51
C VAL A 66 18.99 -12.36 -19.44
N ILE A 67 18.69 -11.21 -20.02
CA ILE A 67 19.53 -10.53 -21.03
C ILE A 67 20.31 -9.36 -20.46
N GLY A 68 20.07 -8.99 -19.21
CA GLY A 68 20.77 -7.89 -18.54
C GLY A 68 20.27 -7.71 -17.10
N LYS A 69 20.69 -6.60 -16.49
CA LYS A 69 20.31 -6.23 -15.13
C LYS A 69 20.36 -4.72 -14.96
N TYR A 70 19.37 -4.16 -14.27
CA TYR A 70 19.47 -2.85 -13.64
C TYR A 70 20.05 -2.99 -12.23
N GLN A 71 20.90 -2.07 -11.83
CA GLN A 71 21.37 -2.00 -10.45
C GLN A 71 20.33 -1.32 -9.55
N LYS A 72 20.34 -1.65 -8.26
CA LYS A 72 19.53 -0.93 -7.26
C LYS A 72 19.82 0.57 -7.33
N GLY A 73 18.77 1.39 -7.40
CA GLY A 73 18.84 2.84 -7.57
C GLY A 73 18.98 3.31 -9.02
N GLU A 74 19.15 2.39 -10.01
CA GLU A 74 19.26 2.76 -11.42
C GLU A 74 17.90 3.21 -11.98
N LYS A 75 17.92 4.31 -12.75
CA LYS A 75 16.73 4.82 -13.44
C LYS A 75 16.34 3.89 -14.59
N VAL A 76 15.07 3.57 -14.67
CA VAL A 76 14.46 2.67 -15.65
C VAL A 76 13.51 3.46 -16.56
N SER A 77 13.73 3.40 -17.87
CA SER A 77 12.82 3.99 -18.85
C SER A 77 11.68 3.00 -19.14
N ILE A 78 10.47 3.31 -18.70
CA ILE A 78 9.29 2.45 -18.81
C ILE A 78 8.50 2.85 -20.05
N ILE A 79 8.30 1.90 -20.96
CA ILE A 79 7.49 2.07 -22.18
C ILE A 79 6.03 1.75 -21.87
N SER A 80 5.77 0.63 -21.17
CA SER A 80 4.45 0.22 -20.68
C SER A 80 4.58 -0.65 -19.44
N ASP A 81 3.52 -0.75 -18.64
CA ASP A 81 3.46 -1.58 -17.44
C ASP A 81 2.04 -2.17 -17.32
N ASP A 82 1.94 -3.49 -17.27
CA ASP A 82 0.66 -4.21 -17.13
C ASP A 82 0.28 -4.48 -15.65
N GLY A 83 1.05 -3.94 -14.71
CA GLY A 83 0.90 -4.15 -13.27
C GLY A 83 1.67 -5.37 -12.74
N THR A 84 2.28 -6.15 -13.63
CA THR A 84 3.12 -7.30 -13.30
C THR A 84 4.50 -7.17 -13.93
N TRP A 85 4.52 -6.89 -15.24
CA TRP A 85 5.73 -6.72 -16.02
C TRP A 85 5.79 -5.34 -16.65
N ALA A 86 6.88 -4.64 -16.42
CA ALA A 86 7.17 -3.39 -17.10
C ALA A 86 8.07 -3.65 -18.32
N LYS A 87 7.63 -3.16 -19.47
CA LYS A 87 8.43 -3.14 -20.70
C LYS A 87 9.34 -1.93 -20.68
N THR A 88 10.62 -2.14 -20.88
CA THR A 88 11.64 -1.11 -20.96
C THR A 88 12.31 -1.09 -22.33
N ASP A 89 13.16 -0.11 -22.59
CA ASP A 89 13.99 -0.04 -23.79
C ASP A 89 15.00 -1.20 -23.92
N LYS A 90 15.31 -1.88 -22.79
CA LYS A 90 16.27 -2.99 -22.74
C LYS A 90 15.60 -4.38 -22.70
N GLY A 91 14.30 -4.46 -22.44
CA GLY A 91 13.56 -5.72 -22.27
C GLY A 91 12.47 -5.60 -21.21
N TYR A 92 12.12 -6.70 -20.58
CA TYR A 92 11.06 -6.76 -19.57
C TYR A 92 11.64 -6.90 -18.16
N VAL A 93 11.04 -6.20 -17.21
CA VAL A 93 11.39 -6.27 -15.80
C VAL A 93 10.15 -6.49 -14.94
N TRP A 94 10.33 -7.02 -13.74
CA TRP A 94 9.24 -7.17 -12.78
C TRP A 94 8.81 -5.80 -12.27
N GLY A 95 7.57 -5.40 -12.54
CA GLY A 95 7.04 -4.06 -12.24
C GLY A 95 6.97 -3.76 -10.73
N GLY A 96 6.73 -4.77 -9.90
CA GLY A 96 6.66 -4.61 -8.44
C GLY A 96 7.96 -4.14 -7.76
N TYR A 97 9.09 -4.18 -8.47
CA TYR A 97 10.38 -3.65 -7.99
C TYR A 97 10.73 -2.27 -8.56
N LEU A 98 9.75 -1.57 -9.10
CA LEU A 98 9.90 -0.21 -9.60
C LEU A 98 9.21 0.78 -8.65
N SER A 99 9.91 1.83 -8.26
CA SER A 99 9.42 2.98 -7.49
C SER A 99 9.47 4.23 -8.35
N LYS A 100 8.64 5.21 -8.08
CA LYS A 100 8.63 6.52 -8.77
C LYS A 100 9.90 7.31 -8.51
N GLU A 101 10.46 7.15 -7.31
CA GLU A 101 11.68 7.82 -6.86
C GLU A 101 12.58 6.84 -6.12
N TYR A 102 13.85 7.15 -6.04
CA TYR A 102 14.83 6.43 -5.21
C TYR A 102 15.66 7.46 -4.42
N LYS A 103 15.11 7.87 -3.28
CA LYS A 103 15.80 8.82 -2.38
C LYS A 103 16.69 8.10 -1.38
N TYR A 104 16.24 6.94 -0.89
CA TYR A 104 16.83 6.26 0.24
C TYR A 104 17.13 4.79 -0.05
N ASN A 105 18.25 4.31 0.46
CA ASN A 105 18.60 2.90 0.40
C ASN A 105 18.09 2.17 1.64
N LEU A 106 16.86 1.67 1.59
CA LEU A 106 16.25 0.92 2.69
C LEU A 106 16.40 -0.59 2.49
N PRO A 107 16.47 -1.40 3.58
CA PRO A 107 16.58 -2.85 3.51
C PRO A 107 15.19 -3.51 3.34
N VAL A 108 14.46 -3.15 2.29
CA VAL A 108 13.15 -3.75 1.99
C VAL A 108 13.32 -4.99 1.15
N ARG A 109 12.74 -6.09 1.60
CA ARG A 109 12.68 -7.38 0.89
C ARG A 109 11.25 -7.89 0.78
N SER A 110 11.06 -8.96 0.03
CA SER A 110 9.82 -9.74 -0.01
C SER A 110 10.14 -11.21 0.13
N ASP A 111 9.21 -11.99 0.67
CA ASP A 111 9.35 -13.43 0.91
C ASP A 111 8.54 -14.29 -0.05
N SER A 112 7.69 -13.68 -0.87
CA SER A 112 6.89 -14.37 -1.88
C SER A 112 6.86 -13.63 -3.22
N GLU A 113 6.41 -14.32 -4.27
CA GLU A 113 6.19 -13.72 -5.59
C GLU A 113 5.06 -12.68 -5.53
N ASN A 114 3.98 -12.95 -4.78
CA ASN A 114 2.90 -12.00 -4.61
C ASN A 114 3.38 -10.75 -3.86
N ALA A 115 4.06 -10.93 -2.74
CA ALA A 115 4.61 -9.82 -1.94
C ALA A 115 5.59 -8.95 -2.73
N SER A 116 6.35 -9.53 -3.66
CA SER A 116 7.30 -8.79 -4.49
C SER A 116 6.65 -7.76 -5.42
N ARG A 117 5.34 -7.85 -5.66
CA ARG A 117 4.58 -6.86 -6.45
C ARG A 117 4.43 -5.51 -5.77
N TYR A 118 4.65 -5.48 -4.46
CA TYR A 118 4.37 -4.31 -3.63
C TYR A 118 5.63 -3.62 -3.08
N VAL A 119 6.82 -4.17 -3.33
CA VAL A 119 8.08 -3.59 -2.82
C VAL A 119 8.28 -2.15 -3.31
N GLY A 120 8.04 -1.90 -4.61
CA GLY A 120 8.12 -0.54 -5.17
C GLY A 120 7.12 0.43 -4.53
N PHE A 121 5.89 -0.04 -4.25
CA PHE A 121 4.88 0.76 -3.56
C PHE A 121 5.32 1.15 -2.15
N VAL A 122 5.93 0.23 -1.39
CA VAL A 122 6.47 0.52 -0.06
C VAL A 122 7.59 1.55 -0.14
N TYR A 123 8.47 1.46 -1.16
CA TYR A 123 9.47 2.50 -1.40
C TYR A 123 8.84 3.86 -1.73
N ASP A 124 7.77 3.90 -2.54
CA ASP A 124 7.05 5.13 -2.82
C ASP A 124 6.54 5.78 -1.53
N LYS A 125 5.96 5.00 -0.61
CA LYS A 125 5.51 5.48 0.70
C LYS A 125 6.65 6.02 1.56
N PHE A 126 7.77 5.30 1.63
CA PHE A 126 8.94 5.78 2.38
C PHE A 126 9.57 7.04 1.79
N ASN A 127 9.53 7.21 0.47
CA ASN A 127 10.05 8.41 -0.18
C ASN A 127 9.24 9.69 0.15
N GLU A 128 8.00 9.55 0.65
CA GLU A 128 7.15 10.66 1.12
C GLU A 128 7.54 11.13 2.53
N LEU A 129 8.34 10.34 3.28
CA LEU A 129 8.72 10.62 4.66
C LEU A 129 9.94 11.54 4.75
N ASP A 130 10.04 12.25 5.88
CA ASP A 130 11.23 13.01 6.25
C ASP A 130 12.43 12.10 6.55
N GLU A 131 13.63 12.58 6.27
CA GLU A 131 14.91 11.84 6.48
C GLU A 131 15.07 11.30 7.90
N LYS A 132 14.57 12.01 8.91
CA LYS A 132 14.63 11.59 10.31
C LYS A 132 13.93 10.24 10.55
N TYR A 133 12.79 9.99 9.90
CA TYR A 133 12.06 8.71 9.96
C TYR A 133 12.78 7.61 9.19
N ILE A 134 13.38 7.97 8.07
CA ILE A 134 14.19 7.04 7.28
C ILE A 134 15.40 6.54 8.08
N ASN A 135 16.04 7.40 8.88
CA ASN A 135 17.14 7.01 9.75
C ASN A 135 16.72 5.99 10.81
N ILE A 136 15.46 5.99 11.24
CA ILE A 136 14.90 4.94 12.11
C ILE A 136 14.69 3.67 11.29
N LEU A 137 14.00 3.74 10.15
CA LEU A 137 13.67 2.59 9.32
C LEU A 137 14.91 1.84 8.79
N GLN A 138 16.04 2.52 8.61
CA GLN A 138 17.30 1.89 8.20
C GLN A 138 17.83 0.85 9.19
N LYS A 139 17.36 0.88 10.44
CA LYS A 139 17.75 -0.09 11.47
C LYS A 139 16.92 -1.39 11.38
N TYR A 140 15.82 -1.39 10.65
CA TYR A 140 14.88 -2.50 10.56
C TYR A 140 15.10 -3.35 9.30
N ASP A 141 14.99 -4.67 9.42
CA ASP A 141 14.76 -5.56 8.28
C ASP A 141 13.27 -5.50 7.92
N ILE A 142 12.96 -4.89 6.78
CA ILE A 142 11.58 -4.64 6.36
C ILE A 142 11.18 -5.68 5.34
N CYS A 143 10.18 -6.50 5.66
CA CYS A 143 9.68 -7.58 4.84
C CYS A 143 8.23 -7.32 4.39
N VAL A 144 8.04 -7.23 3.09
CA VAL A 144 6.69 -7.33 2.50
C VAL A 144 6.34 -8.81 2.40
N THR A 145 5.21 -9.23 2.97
CA THR A 145 4.83 -10.63 3.13
C THR A 145 3.34 -10.84 2.93
N ASP A 146 2.94 -12.03 2.49
CA ASP A 146 1.51 -12.38 2.37
C ASP A 146 0.83 -12.53 3.73
N SER A 147 1.59 -12.84 4.78
CA SER A 147 1.09 -13.08 6.13
C SER A 147 2.12 -12.58 7.16
N PRO A 148 1.98 -11.34 7.67
CA PRO A 148 2.85 -10.83 8.72
C PRO A 148 2.89 -11.76 9.92
N GLN A 149 4.10 -12.16 10.31
CA GLN A 149 4.33 -13.04 11.44
C GLN A 149 5.72 -12.80 12.01
N MET A 150 5.88 -13.08 13.29
CA MET A 150 7.20 -13.15 13.89
C MET A 150 7.97 -14.35 13.32
N SER A 151 9.28 -14.23 13.16
CA SER A 151 10.15 -15.24 12.53
C SER A 151 10.08 -16.64 13.18
N TYR A 152 9.51 -16.76 14.38
CA TYR A 152 9.39 -18.00 15.16
C TYR A 152 7.96 -18.37 15.58
N GLU A 153 6.97 -17.58 15.21
CA GLU A 153 5.55 -17.82 15.50
C GLU A 153 4.77 -17.99 14.20
N GLY A 154 3.63 -18.67 14.27
CA GLY A 154 2.72 -18.80 13.14
C GLY A 154 2.01 -17.46 12.83
N ASP A 155 1.12 -17.50 11.84
CA ASP A 155 0.35 -16.31 11.45
C ASP A 155 -0.23 -15.58 12.65
N VAL A 156 0.10 -14.31 12.80
CA VAL A 156 -0.45 -13.45 13.86
C VAL A 156 -1.80 -12.92 13.38
N LYS A 157 -2.81 -13.08 14.21
CA LYS A 157 -4.17 -12.62 13.94
C LYS A 157 -4.62 -11.70 15.05
N SER A 158 -5.39 -10.69 14.67
CA SER A 158 -6.11 -9.87 15.63
C SER A 158 -7.12 -10.73 16.44
N ASP A 159 -7.63 -10.19 17.53
CA ASP A 159 -8.69 -10.83 18.35
C ASP A 159 -9.95 -11.17 17.53
N SER A 160 -10.20 -10.45 16.44
CA SER A 160 -11.27 -10.73 15.47
C SER A 160 -10.97 -11.94 14.56
N GLY A 161 -9.76 -12.51 14.62
CA GLY A 161 -9.31 -13.60 13.77
C GLY A 161 -8.88 -13.17 12.36
N ARG A 162 -8.82 -11.84 12.08
CA ARG A 162 -8.26 -11.29 10.86
C ARG A 162 -6.74 -11.39 10.89
N LEU A 163 -6.14 -11.51 9.72
CA LEU A 163 -4.70 -11.27 9.56
C LEU A 163 -4.41 -9.80 9.88
N ILE A 164 -3.29 -9.53 10.56
CA ILE A 164 -2.82 -8.17 10.79
C ILE A 164 -2.24 -7.57 9.52
N ASP A 165 -2.28 -6.26 9.40
CA ASP A 165 -1.81 -5.53 8.22
C ASP A 165 -0.32 -5.20 8.29
N GLY A 166 0.24 -5.16 9.49
CA GLY A 166 1.64 -4.97 9.77
C GLY A 166 2.04 -5.53 11.12
N LEU A 167 3.34 -5.59 11.37
CA LEU A 167 3.90 -6.02 12.64
C LEU A 167 5.33 -5.48 12.79
N THR A 168 5.57 -4.72 13.83
CA THR A 168 6.92 -4.26 14.20
C THR A 168 7.41 -5.03 15.42
N CYS A 169 8.55 -5.72 15.28
CA CYS A 169 9.15 -6.53 16.32
C CYS A 169 10.49 -5.91 16.75
N VAL A 170 10.63 -5.63 18.03
CA VAL A 170 11.86 -5.11 18.61
C VAL A 170 12.30 -5.92 19.81
N GLY A 171 13.57 -6.23 19.85
CA GLY A 171 14.21 -6.92 20.97
C GLY A 171 15.70 -6.57 21.02
N SER A 172 16.45 -7.18 21.91
CA SER A 172 17.88 -6.85 22.11
C SER A 172 18.73 -6.98 20.83
N ASN A 173 18.31 -7.82 19.88
CA ASN A 173 18.97 -8.01 18.58
C ASN A 173 17.94 -8.18 17.45
N ILE A 174 16.69 -7.79 17.65
CA ILE A 174 15.59 -7.92 16.70
C ILE A 174 15.08 -6.53 16.37
N HIS A 175 15.15 -6.16 15.10
CA HIS A 175 14.51 -4.98 14.52
C HIS A 175 13.91 -5.41 13.19
N GLU A 176 12.69 -5.88 13.23
CA GLU A 176 11.99 -6.43 12.08
C GLU A 176 10.66 -5.72 11.90
N MET A 177 10.31 -5.43 10.66
CA MET A 177 9.01 -4.87 10.29
C MET A 177 8.42 -5.72 9.18
N TYR A 178 7.22 -6.22 9.39
CA TYR A 178 6.46 -7.01 8.42
C TYR A 178 5.27 -6.21 7.93
N LEU A 179 5.08 -6.14 6.62
CA LEU A 179 4.01 -5.39 5.98
C LEU A 179 3.21 -6.33 5.08
N ARG A 180 1.90 -6.40 5.26
CA ARG A 180 1.05 -7.29 4.49
C ARG A 180 0.94 -6.84 3.03
N ALA A 181 1.15 -7.78 2.12
CA ALA A 181 1.18 -7.59 0.67
C ALA A 181 -0.24 -7.42 0.09
N GLU A 182 -0.93 -6.40 0.53
CA GLU A 182 -2.22 -5.92 0.01
C GLU A 182 -2.20 -4.41 -0.09
N GLN A 183 -2.70 -3.86 -1.18
CA GLN A 183 -2.61 -2.42 -1.44
C GLN A 183 -3.32 -1.58 -0.37
N ASP A 184 -4.51 -2.00 0.04
CA ASP A 184 -5.30 -1.28 1.05
C ASP A 184 -4.63 -1.36 2.43
N ALA A 185 -4.09 -2.54 2.80
CA ALA A 185 -3.32 -2.72 4.02
C ALA A 185 -2.07 -1.81 4.03
N LEU A 186 -1.27 -1.84 2.96
CA LEU A 186 -0.06 -1.02 2.83
C LEU A 186 -0.35 0.49 2.79
N GLY A 187 -1.56 0.88 2.41
CA GLY A 187 -1.98 2.27 2.40
C GLY A 187 -1.82 2.95 3.76
N THR A 188 -2.08 2.22 4.83
CA THR A 188 -2.05 2.71 6.22
C THR A 188 -0.94 2.09 7.07
N SER A 189 -0.68 0.77 6.91
CA SER A 189 0.23 0.04 7.79
C SER A 189 1.66 0.52 7.72
N VAL A 190 2.15 0.99 6.57
CA VAL A 190 3.53 1.50 6.43
C VAL A 190 3.84 2.61 7.44
N VAL A 191 2.91 3.55 7.61
CA VAL A 191 3.10 4.69 8.52
C VAL A 191 2.72 4.33 9.95
N HIS A 192 1.76 3.42 10.13
CA HIS A 192 1.42 2.87 11.44
C HIS A 192 2.61 2.11 12.05
N GLU A 193 3.23 1.21 11.31
CA GLU A 193 4.42 0.47 11.77
C GLU A 193 5.63 1.38 12.01
N LEU A 194 5.76 2.47 11.25
CA LEU A 194 6.72 3.53 11.57
C LEU A 194 6.43 4.14 12.95
N GLY A 195 5.16 4.31 13.33
CA GLY A 195 4.75 4.78 14.65
C GLY A 195 5.31 3.90 15.77
N HIS A 196 5.19 2.57 15.63
CA HIS A 196 5.82 1.62 16.55
C HIS A 196 7.34 1.75 16.57
N ALA A 197 7.97 1.86 15.39
CA ALA A 197 9.43 2.03 15.31
C ALA A 197 9.89 3.31 16.01
N VAL A 198 9.16 4.41 15.86
CA VAL A 198 9.41 5.68 16.56
C VAL A 198 9.28 5.51 18.08
N ASP A 199 8.24 4.85 18.54
CA ASP A 199 8.01 4.60 19.97
C ASP A 199 9.17 3.83 20.59
N PHE A 200 9.65 2.79 19.90
CA PHE A 200 10.76 1.95 20.39
C PHE A 200 12.14 2.62 20.34
N GLU A 201 12.44 3.35 19.25
CA GLU A 201 13.82 3.79 18.97
C GLU A 201 14.20 5.12 19.61
N THR A 202 13.25 5.98 19.86
CA THR A 202 13.54 7.37 20.25
C THR A 202 13.34 7.66 21.74
N TYR A 203 12.60 6.82 22.45
CA TYR A 203 12.43 6.95 23.88
C TYR A 203 13.42 6.06 24.63
N GLY A 204 14.61 6.53 24.83
CA GLY A 204 15.74 5.76 25.35
C GLY A 204 15.52 5.06 26.68
N GLN A 205 16.26 3.97 26.93
CA GLN A 205 16.39 3.25 28.19
C GLN A 205 15.13 2.53 28.71
N GLY A 206 14.32 1.93 27.79
CA GLY A 206 13.22 1.05 28.18
C GLY A 206 11.94 1.77 28.64
N LYS A 207 11.80 3.03 28.30
CA LYS A 207 10.55 3.79 28.44
C LYS A 207 10.09 4.25 27.06
N PHE A 208 8.85 3.97 26.71
CA PHE A 208 8.25 4.32 25.44
C PHE A 208 7.47 5.64 25.52
N TYR A 209 7.29 6.34 24.40
CA TYR A 209 6.39 7.48 24.32
C TYR A 209 4.95 7.06 24.67
N SER A 210 4.55 5.85 24.28
CA SER A 210 3.24 5.28 24.60
C SER A 210 3.01 5.09 26.10
N ASP A 211 4.06 5.00 26.93
CA ASP A 211 3.96 4.94 28.39
C ASP A 211 3.61 6.30 29.04
N ASP A 212 3.66 7.39 28.30
CA ASP A 212 3.37 8.70 28.87
C ASP A 212 1.89 8.87 29.21
N GLN A 213 1.62 9.47 30.38
CA GLN A 213 0.27 9.64 30.89
C GLN A 213 -0.66 10.38 29.92
N VAL A 214 -0.12 11.29 29.09
CA VAL A 214 -0.91 12.00 28.08
C VAL A 214 -1.49 11.07 27.02
N VAL A 215 -0.81 9.99 26.67
CA VAL A 215 -1.30 8.97 25.73
C VAL A 215 -2.49 8.23 26.35
N THR A 216 -2.35 7.76 27.59
CA THR A 216 -3.45 7.12 28.33
C THR A 216 -4.66 8.05 28.49
N ASP A 217 -4.43 9.30 28.88
CA ASP A 217 -5.49 10.30 29.09
C ASP A 217 -6.23 10.64 27.79
N SER A 218 -5.47 10.79 26.69
CA SER A 218 -6.04 11.05 25.39
C SER A 218 -6.83 9.84 24.87
N ARG A 219 -6.26 8.63 24.96
CA ARG A 219 -6.96 7.41 24.59
C ARG A 219 -8.32 7.30 25.29
N ASN A 220 -8.37 7.59 26.57
CA ASN A 220 -9.60 7.53 27.34
C ASN A 220 -10.63 8.63 26.99
N THR A 221 -10.18 9.78 26.49
CA THR A 221 -11.04 10.96 26.30
C THR A 221 -11.27 11.35 24.85
N GLU A 222 -10.31 11.11 23.96
CA GLU A 222 -10.33 11.58 22.57
C GLU A 222 -10.54 10.45 21.54
N LEU A 223 -10.16 9.19 21.88
CA LEU A 223 -10.31 8.06 20.98
C LEU A 223 -11.72 7.86 20.42
N PRO A 224 -12.84 8.03 21.20
CA PRO A 224 -14.17 7.88 20.64
C PRO A 224 -14.45 8.81 19.44
N ALA A 225 -13.98 10.06 19.52
CA ALA A 225 -14.14 11.03 18.42
C ALA A 225 -13.26 10.69 17.22
N LEU A 226 -12.04 10.19 17.45
CA LEU A 226 -11.16 9.70 16.40
C LEU A 226 -11.76 8.48 15.69
N LYS A 227 -12.31 7.53 16.42
CA LYS A 227 -12.98 6.35 15.86
C LYS A 227 -14.15 6.73 14.95
N GLU A 228 -14.90 7.77 15.31
CA GLU A 228 -16.01 8.26 14.50
C GLU A 228 -15.52 8.97 13.24
N LYS A 229 -14.52 9.85 13.36
CA LYS A 229 -14.01 10.65 12.24
C LYS A 229 -13.27 9.82 11.19
N TYR A 230 -12.42 8.89 11.62
CA TYR A 230 -11.49 8.15 10.76
C TYR A 230 -11.91 6.70 10.51
N ASP A 231 -13.11 6.31 10.95
CA ASP A 231 -13.63 4.93 10.83
C ASP A 231 -12.68 3.85 11.38
N LEU A 232 -12.13 4.13 12.58
CA LEU A 232 -11.17 3.24 13.23
C LEU A 232 -11.83 2.09 14.02
N GLN A 233 -13.01 1.62 13.62
CA GLN A 233 -13.75 0.59 14.38
C GLN A 233 -13.03 -0.76 14.35
N ASP A 234 -12.33 -1.04 13.24
CA ASP A 234 -11.58 -2.28 13.02
C ASP A 234 -10.08 -2.14 13.32
N VAL A 235 -9.62 -0.95 13.73
CA VAL A 235 -8.22 -0.71 14.09
C VAL A 235 -8.03 -1.06 15.57
N ASN A 236 -6.99 -1.86 15.85
CA ASN A 236 -6.61 -2.13 17.23
C ASN A 236 -6.10 -0.83 17.88
N THR A 237 -6.79 -0.39 18.92
CA THR A 237 -6.44 0.79 19.71
C THR A 237 -6.65 0.52 21.20
N ASP A 238 -6.68 -0.76 21.57
CA ASP A 238 -7.07 -1.19 22.91
C ASP A 238 -5.94 -0.99 23.93
N ASP A 239 -4.70 -0.90 23.47
CA ASP A 239 -3.58 -0.53 24.30
C ASP A 239 -2.95 0.81 23.85
N ASN A 240 -1.99 1.29 24.64
CA ASN A 240 -1.38 2.59 24.40
C ASN A 240 -0.38 2.56 23.23
N MET A 241 0.23 1.41 22.95
CA MET A 241 1.22 1.30 21.86
C MET A 241 0.53 1.37 20.51
N GLU A 242 -0.56 0.62 20.35
CA GLU A 242 -1.39 0.63 19.14
C GLU A 242 -2.04 2.01 18.93
N TYR A 243 -2.58 2.59 20.03
CA TYR A 243 -3.15 3.94 19.98
C TYR A 243 -2.08 4.97 19.57
N PHE A 244 -0.88 4.88 20.14
CA PHE A 244 0.24 5.78 19.78
C PHE A 244 0.62 5.65 18.30
N ALA A 245 0.80 4.43 17.80
CA ALA A 245 1.13 4.19 16.40
C ALA A 245 0.06 4.76 15.46
N GLU A 246 -1.22 4.60 15.80
CA GLU A 246 -2.32 5.11 15.00
C GLU A 246 -2.39 6.65 15.01
N VAL A 247 -2.27 7.30 16.17
CA VAL A 247 -2.27 8.78 16.20
C VAL A 247 -0.98 9.38 15.63
N PHE A 248 0.13 8.64 15.68
CA PHE A 248 1.35 9.03 14.99
C PHE A 248 1.11 9.04 13.46
N ARG A 249 0.50 7.98 12.90
CA ARG A 249 0.10 7.93 11.50
C ARG A 249 -0.78 9.11 11.13
N LEU A 250 -1.86 9.34 11.88
CA LEU A 250 -2.76 10.47 11.64
C LEU A 250 -2.07 11.82 11.74
N SER A 251 -1.06 11.96 12.61
CA SER A 251 -0.30 13.21 12.75
C SER A 251 0.57 13.54 11.53
N LEU A 252 0.85 12.55 10.68
CA LEU A 252 1.57 12.73 9.41
C LEU A 252 0.61 12.85 8.24
N GLU A 253 -0.48 12.10 8.21
CA GLU A 253 -1.41 12.02 7.08
C GLU A 253 -2.49 13.12 7.10
N ASP A 254 -3.02 13.49 8.28
CA ASP A 254 -4.04 14.53 8.46
C ASP A 254 -3.81 15.31 9.78
N PRO A 255 -2.72 16.10 9.88
CA PRO A 255 -2.38 16.80 11.11
C PRO A 255 -3.46 17.83 11.54
N GLU A 256 -4.11 18.49 10.58
CA GLU A 256 -5.17 19.46 10.87
C GLU A 256 -6.40 18.75 11.44
N GLY A 257 -6.84 17.68 10.81
CA GLY A 257 -7.96 16.89 11.26
C GLY A 257 -7.71 16.21 12.61
N LEU A 258 -6.49 15.77 12.89
CA LEU A 258 -6.11 15.26 14.21
C LEU A 258 -6.20 16.36 15.26
N ALA A 259 -5.67 17.56 14.97
CA ALA A 259 -5.68 18.69 15.90
C ALA A 259 -7.10 19.17 16.23
N GLU A 260 -8.01 19.15 15.25
CA GLU A 260 -9.43 19.49 15.47
C GLU A 260 -10.15 18.47 16.33
N THR A 261 -9.86 17.18 16.16
CA THR A 261 -10.62 16.08 16.78
C THR A 261 -10.05 15.65 18.13
N ALA A 262 -8.71 15.67 18.24
CA ALA A 262 -7.97 15.18 19.40
C ALA A 262 -6.80 16.13 19.74
N PRO A 263 -7.06 17.35 20.18
CA PRO A 263 -6.04 18.41 20.34
C PRO A 263 -4.97 18.08 21.38
N LYS A 264 -5.29 17.27 22.40
CA LYS A 264 -4.31 16.89 23.42
C LYS A 264 -3.23 16.00 22.83
N ILE A 265 -3.64 14.93 22.14
CA ILE A 265 -2.66 14.02 21.54
C ILE A 265 -1.97 14.65 20.33
N ALA A 266 -2.65 15.48 19.56
CA ALA A 266 -2.03 16.22 18.45
C ALA A 266 -0.85 17.09 18.94
N THR A 267 -1.05 17.83 20.06
CA THR A 267 0.01 18.62 20.67
C THR A 267 1.19 17.76 21.12
N TYR A 268 0.91 16.58 21.66
CA TYR A 268 1.95 15.64 22.07
C TYR A 268 2.70 15.05 20.87
N MET A 269 1.99 14.70 19.79
CA MET A 269 2.63 14.21 18.56
C MET A 269 3.58 15.25 17.94
N GLU A 270 3.26 16.55 18.01
CA GLU A 270 4.19 17.60 17.59
C GLU A 270 5.46 17.63 18.45
N GLN A 271 5.36 17.40 19.76
CA GLN A 271 6.54 17.30 20.63
C GLN A 271 7.39 16.08 20.28
N VAL A 272 6.77 14.92 20.08
CA VAL A 272 7.42 13.70 19.64
C VAL A 272 8.16 13.93 18.33
N LYS A 273 7.47 14.43 17.30
CA LYS A 273 8.06 14.70 15.98
C LYS A 273 9.24 15.68 16.03
N ASN A 274 9.23 16.63 16.94
CA ASN A 274 10.33 17.58 17.11
C ASN A 274 11.51 17.05 17.94
N SER A 275 11.33 15.94 18.64
CA SER A 275 12.39 15.29 19.45
C SER A 275 13.21 14.23 18.70
N ILE A 276 12.74 13.84 17.50
CA ILE A 276 13.37 12.85 16.61
C ILE A 276 14.47 13.48 15.74
#